data_090abca8bb96ecfb8a230e86bbc1497c
#
_entry.id   090abca8bb96ecfb8a230e86bbc1497c
#
_cell.length_a   1.000
_cell.length_b   1.000
_cell.length_c   1.000
_cell.angle_alpha   90.00
_cell.angle_beta   90.00
_cell.angle_gamma   90.00
#
_symmetry.space_group_name_H-M   'P 1'
#
loop_
_entity.id
_entity.type
_entity.pdbx_description
1 polymer ?
#
loop_
_entity_poly.entity_id
_entity_poly.type
_entity_poly.pdbx_seq_one_letter_code
_entity_poly.pdbx_strand_id
1 'polypeptide(L)'
;MLGVPWSQSNSRIFSIGLLLALCLAASARADQIAAADRVVVRKSEHKLFLYSGDRLLGSYQVKLGLSPVGQKEREHDFRTPEGHYRLARRNTRSDFFLSIQVSYPNEDDERRAREHRWQPGGLIMIHGLPNNLKHSPDYYASNDWTDGCIALSNSDMVEVWMRTQDNIPIDIYP
;
A
#
# COMPACT_ATOMS: atom_id res chain seq x y z
N MET A 1 -5.83 -16.81 88.82
CA MET A 1 -7.11 -16.74 88.08
C MET A 1 -6.80 -16.26 86.68
N LEU A 2 -6.78 -17.14 85.80
CA LEU A 2 -7.14 -17.22 84.36
C LEU A 2 -6.98 -15.96 83.53
N GLY A 3 -5.87 -15.87 82.80
CA GLY A 3 -5.68 -15.01 81.68
C GLY A 3 -5.82 -15.77 80.36
N VAL A 4 -6.61 -15.27 79.43
CA VAL A 4 -6.85 -15.86 78.10
C VAL A 4 -5.90 -15.22 77.06
N PRO A 5 -5.25 -15.98 76.16
CA PRO A 5 -4.38 -15.39 75.16
C PRO A 5 -5.14 -14.99 73.93
N TRP A 6 -4.79 -13.84 73.34
CA TRP A 6 -5.28 -13.38 72.05
C TRP A 6 -4.49 -13.96 70.91
N SER A 7 -5.21 -14.65 70.06
CA SER A 7 -4.75 -15.30 68.87
C SER A 7 -4.44 -14.30 67.76
N GLN A 8 -3.29 -14.46 67.17
CA GLN A 8 -2.88 -13.81 65.92
C GLN A 8 -3.57 -14.46 64.73
N SER A 9 -4.19 -13.69 63.87
CA SER A 9 -4.45 -14.11 62.49
C SER A 9 -4.92 -12.87 61.70
N ASN A 10 -4.08 -12.35 60.82
CA ASN A 10 -4.50 -11.66 59.61
C ASN A 10 -3.25 -11.18 58.83
N SER A 11 -2.61 -12.14 58.12
CA SER A 11 -1.46 -11.77 57.29
C SER A 11 -1.41 -12.55 55.95
N ARG A 12 -2.54 -12.93 55.39
CA ARG A 12 -2.53 -13.71 54.11
C ARG A 12 -3.43 -13.17 52.99
N ILE A 13 -4.04 -12.00 53.11
CA ILE A 13 -4.99 -11.53 52.11
C ILE A 13 -4.39 -10.48 51.13
N PHE A 14 -3.22 -9.90 51.43
CA PHE A 14 -2.64 -8.83 50.61
C PHE A 14 -1.79 -9.30 49.39
N SER A 15 -1.43 -10.59 49.30
CA SER A 15 -0.50 -11.07 48.24
C SER A 15 -1.19 -11.54 46.97
N ILE A 16 -2.50 -11.76 46.94
CA ILE A 16 -3.22 -12.31 45.77
C ILE A 16 -3.68 -11.18 44.85
N GLY A 17 -3.94 -9.99 45.38
CA GLY A 17 -4.40 -8.84 44.58
C GLY A 17 -3.35 -8.24 43.64
N LEU A 18 -2.06 -8.35 43.98
CA LEU A 18 -0.98 -7.75 43.20
C LEU A 18 -0.57 -8.55 41.96
N LEU A 19 -0.78 -9.87 41.99
CA LEU A 19 -0.46 -10.78 40.88
C LEU A 19 -1.51 -10.74 39.75
N LEU A 20 -2.78 -10.44 40.07
CA LEU A 20 -3.83 -10.31 39.06
C LEU A 20 -3.75 -9.01 38.26
N ALA A 21 -3.20 -7.94 38.85
CA ALA A 21 -3.07 -6.63 38.17
C ALA A 21 -1.93 -6.62 37.12
N LEU A 22 -0.92 -7.49 37.24
CA LEU A 22 0.18 -7.56 36.28
C LEU A 22 -0.16 -8.34 35.01
N CYS A 23 -1.18 -9.23 35.03
CA CYS A 23 -1.59 -10.02 33.86
C CYS A 23 -2.51 -9.25 32.89
N LEU A 24 -3.09 -8.13 33.29
CA LEU A 24 -4.01 -7.34 32.45
C LEU A 24 -3.32 -6.26 31.61
N ALA A 25 -2.03 -5.99 31.82
CA ALA A 25 -1.28 -4.99 31.07
C ALA A 25 -0.62 -5.53 29.78
N ALA A 26 -0.78 -6.84 29.47
CA ALA A 26 -0.10 -7.45 28.32
C ALA A 26 -0.97 -7.61 27.06
N SER A 27 -2.19 -7.06 27.04
CA SER A 27 -3.18 -7.43 26.03
C SER A 27 -3.81 -6.25 25.30
N ALA A 28 -3.05 -5.29 24.79
CA ALA A 28 -3.54 -4.38 23.77
C ALA A 28 -2.40 -3.80 22.93
N ARG A 29 -1.56 -4.67 22.37
CA ARG A 29 -0.95 -4.32 21.10
C ARG A 29 -2.00 -4.59 20.05
N ALA A 30 -2.85 -3.61 19.79
CA ALA A 30 -3.57 -3.55 18.51
C ALA A 30 -2.50 -3.79 17.45
N ASP A 31 -2.70 -4.80 16.64
CA ASP A 31 -1.82 -5.12 15.52
C ASP A 31 -1.89 -3.94 14.56
N GLN A 32 -1.06 -2.92 14.81
CA GLN A 32 -1.01 -1.73 13.98
C GLN A 32 -0.49 -2.19 12.63
N ILE A 33 -1.33 -2.07 11.61
CA ILE A 33 -0.94 -2.33 10.22
C ILE A 33 0.34 -1.54 9.96
N ALA A 34 1.44 -2.27 9.75
CA ALA A 34 2.74 -1.64 9.54
C ALA A 34 2.68 -0.75 8.29
N ALA A 35 3.01 0.53 8.47
CA ALA A 35 3.01 1.51 7.39
C ALA A 35 4.25 1.32 6.49
N ALA A 36 4.03 1.43 5.19
CA ALA A 36 5.11 1.48 4.21
C ALA A 36 5.68 2.90 4.10
N ASP A 37 6.98 2.99 3.96
CA ASP A 37 7.70 4.22 3.66
C ASP A 37 8.16 4.30 2.20
N ARG A 38 8.05 3.20 1.44
CA ARG A 38 8.42 3.12 0.04
C ARG A 38 7.59 2.06 -0.70
N VAL A 39 7.23 2.38 -1.94
CA VAL A 39 6.63 1.47 -2.91
C VAL A 39 7.64 1.18 -4.02
N VAL A 40 7.70 -0.07 -4.47
CA VAL A 40 8.51 -0.47 -5.63
C VAL A 40 7.64 -1.26 -6.59
N VAL A 41 7.67 -0.90 -7.87
CA VAL A 41 7.01 -1.66 -8.94
C VAL A 41 8.09 -2.22 -9.85
N ARG A 42 8.04 -3.51 -10.13
CA ARG A 42 8.87 -4.19 -11.13
C ARG A 42 7.98 -4.68 -12.26
N LYS A 43 8.05 -3.99 -13.38
CA LYS A 43 7.17 -4.22 -14.53
C LYS A 43 7.36 -5.62 -15.11
N SER A 44 8.60 -6.07 -15.26
CA SER A 44 8.92 -7.41 -15.77
C SER A 44 8.41 -8.54 -14.87
N GLU A 45 8.25 -8.29 -13.58
CA GLU A 45 7.70 -9.25 -12.63
C GLU A 45 6.17 -9.13 -12.48
N HIS A 46 5.56 -8.07 -13.02
CA HIS A 46 4.16 -7.68 -12.77
C HIS A 46 3.85 -7.60 -11.27
N LYS A 47 4.75 -6.99 -10.49
CA LYS A 47 4.63 -6.91 -9.02
C LYS A 47 4.81 -5.51 -8.48
N LEU A 48 4.01 -5.22 -7.45
CA LEU A 48 4.16 -4.09 -6.56
C LEU A 48 4.60 -4.59 -5.19
N PHE A 49 5.60 -3.96 -4.61
CA PHE A 49 6.16 -4.28 -3.30
C PHE A 49 6.00 -3.08 -2.36
N LEU A 50 5.64 -3.34 -1.11
CA LEU A 50 5.64 -2.35 -0.03
C LEU A 50 6.79 -2.63 0.93
N TYR A 51 7.55 -1.59 1.26
CA TYR A 51 8.67 -1.67 2.19
C TYR A 51 8.49 -0.72 3.38
N SER A 52 9.08 -1.09 4.51
CA SER A 52 9.36 -0.23 5.67
C SER A 52 10.83 -0.38 6.02
N GLY A 53 11.65 0.61 5.68
CA GLY A 53 13.10 0.46 5.60
C GLY A 53 13.47 -0.68 4.65
N ASP A 54 14.23 -1.64 5.13
CA ASP A 54 14.61 -2.84 4.35
C ASP A 54 13.63 -4.00 4.47
N ARG A 55 12.60 -3.86 5.31
CA ARG A 55 11.62 -4.92 5.55
C ARG A 55 10.52 -4.91 4.49
N LEU A 56 10.35 -6.03 3.77
CA LEU A 56 9.21 -6.25 2.89
C LEU A 56 7.93 -6.44 3.73
N LEU A 57 6.92 -5.61 3.49
CA LEU A 57 5.60 -5.67 4.12
C LEU A 57 4.58 -6.46 3.31
N GLY A 58 4.71 -6.43 1.99
CA GLY A 58 3.78 -7.11 1.08
C GLY A 58 4.27 -7.09 -0.36
N SER A 59 3.77 -8.04 -1.15
CA SER A 59 4.02 -8.19 -2.58
C SER A 59 2.70 -8.53 -3.27
N TYR A 60 2.34 -7.78 -4.30
CA TYR A 60 1.02 -7.82 -4.93
C TYR A 60 1.19 -7.95 -6.45
N GLN A 61 0.38 -8.79 -7.07
CA GLN A 61 0.31 -8.88 -8.53
C GLN A 61 -0.35 -7.63 -9.10
N VAL A 62 0.24 -7.08 -10.16
CA VAL A 62 -0.30 -5.90 -10.85
C VAL A 62 -0.56 -6.18 -12.32
N LYS A 63 -1.47 -5.39 -12.88
CA LYS A 63 -1.65 -5.25 -14.33
C LYS A 63 -1.23 -3.86 -14.75
N LEU A 64 -0.60 -3.78 -15.89
CA LEU A 64 0.05 -2.58 -16.39
C LEU A 64 -0.67 -2.04 -17.63
N GLY A 65 -0.05 -1.06 -18.28
CA GLY A 65 -0.50 -0.58 -19.57
C GLY A 65 -0.43 -1.65 -20.66
N LEU A 66 -1.28 -1.55 -21.68
CA LEU A 66 -1.35 -2.51 -22.81
C LEU A 66 -0.01 -2.72 -23.53
N SER A 67 0.93 -1.77 -23.40
CA SER A 67 2.31 -1.87 -23.90
C SER A 67 3.28 -1.85 -22.73
N PRO A 68 3.41 -2.94 -21.93
CA PRO A 68 4.08 -2.88 -20.62
C PRO A 68 5.60 -2.67 -20.70
N VAL A 69 6.23 -2.94 -21.84
CA VAL A 69 7.69 -2.88 -22.02
C VAL A 69 8.15 -1.46 -22.38
N GLY A 70 9.19 -1.00 -21.68
CA GLY A 70 9.85 0.28 -21.94
C GLY A 70 9.21 1.45 -21.23
N GLN A 71 9.93 2.58 -21.26
CA GLN A 71 9.55 3.84 -20.63
C GLN A 71 8.33 4.46 -21.31
N LYS A 72 7.45 5.07 -20.52
CA LYS A 72 6.41 5.95 -21.03
C LYS A 72 7.04 7.24 -21.55
N GLU A 73 6.71 7.58 -22.80
CA GLU A 73 7.29 8.72 -23.50
C GLU A 73 6.25 9.80 -23.85
N ARG A 74 5.03 9.38 -24.13
CA ARG A 74 3.96 10.28 -24.59
C ARG A 74 2.58 9.80 -24.20
N GLU A 75 1.61 10.68 -24.28
CA GLU A 75 0.21 10.36 -24.15
C GLU A 75 -0.22 9.31 -25.19
N HIS A 76 -1.10 8.38 -24.79
CA HIS A 76 -1.63 7.29 -25.62
C HIS A 76 -0.57 6.27 -26.11
N ASP A 77 0.58 6.17 -25.48
CA ASP A 77 1.54 5.09 -25.76
C ASP A 77 1.23 3.78 -25.01
N PHE A 78 0.23 3.82 -24.14
CA PHE A 78 -0.22 2.69 -23.32
C PHE A 78 0.87 2.07 -22.43
N ARG A 79 1.92 2.84 -22.11
CA ARG A 79 3.03 2.40 -21.25
C ARG A 79 2.85 2.91 -19.82
N THR A 80 3.21 2.07 -18.86
CA THR A 80 3.42 2.47 -17.48
C THR A 80 4.80 3.12 -17.37
N PRO A 81 4.93 4.31 -16.76
CA PRO A 81 6.21 5.00 -16.68
C PRO A 81 7.23 4.24 -15.84
N GLU A 82 8.52 4.46 -16.13
CA GLU A 82 9.67 4.01 -15.36
C GLU A 82 10.37 5.22 -14.75
N GLY A 83 10.80 5.12 -13.49
CA GLY A 83 11.46 6.22 -12.81
C GLY A 83 11.09 6.36 -11.35
N HIS A 84 11.44 7.51 -10.80
CA HIS A 84 11.24 7.86 -9.39
C HIS A 84 10.11 8.89 -9.28
N TYR A 85 9.07 8.53 -8.53
CA TYR A 85 7.88 9.34 -8.34
C TYR A 85 7.47 9.36 -6.86
N ARG A 86 6.33 9.97 -6.58
CA ARG A 86 5.68 9.95 -5.27
C ARG A 86 4.21 9.57 -5.41
N LEU A 87 3.64 9.00 -4.37
CA LEU A 87 2.19 8.87 -4.24
C LEU A 87 1.62 10.26 -3.91
N ALA A 88 0.79 10.80 -4.80
CA ALA A 88 0.37 12.21 -4.72
C ALA A 88 -0.99 12.36 -4.04
N ARG A 89 -2.07 11.89 -4.64
CA ARG A 89 -3.43 12.10 -4.16
C ARG A 89 -4.25 10.82 -4.16
N ARG A 90 -5.02 10.64 -3.09
CA ARG A 90 -5.97 9.54 -2.92
C ARG A 90 -7.36 9.92 -3.38
N ASN A 91 -8.07 8.99 -4.02
CA ASN A 91 -9.45 9.18 -4.44
C ASN A 91 -10.31 7.97 -4.03
N THR A 92 -11.24 8.20 -3.10
CA THR A 92 -12.22 7.21 -2.64
C THR A 92 -13.46 7.14 -3.53
N ARG A 93 -13.60 8.05 -4.49
CA ARG A 93 -14.70 8.12 -5.47
C ARG A 93 -14.17 7.88 -6.88
N SER A 94 -13.25 6.91 -7.00
CA SER A 94 -12.68 6.50 -8.27
C SER A 94 -13.65 5.62 -9.05
N ASP A 95 -13.64 5.72 -10.37
CA ASP A 95 -14.34 4.77 -11.26
C ASP A 95 -13.72 3.36 -11.22
N PHE A 96 -12.55 3.23 -10.57
CA PHE A 96 -11.78 2.01 -10.39
C PHE A 96 -11.61 1.67 -8.91
N PHE A 97 -12.71 1.56 -8.15
CA PHE A 97 -12.77 1.23 -6.73
C PHE A 97 -12.08 2.29 -5.86
N LEU A 98 -10.79 2.19 -5.65
CA LEU A 98 -9.93 3.17 -4.98
C LEU A 98 -8.79 3.53 -5.92
N SER A 99 -8.27 4.75 -5.84
CA SER A 99 -7.08 5.10 -6.61
C SER A 99 -6.12 6.03 -5.85
N ILE A 100 -4.82 5.85 -6.10
CA ILE A 100 -3.74 6.68 -5.60
C ILE A 100 -2.97 7.20 -6.81
N GLN A 101 -2.88 8.50 -6.96
CA GLN A 101 -2.17 9.13 -8.07
C GLN A 101 -0.67 9.03 -7.88
N VAL A 102 0.04 8.68 -8.94
CA VAL A 102 1.50 8.76 -9.08
C VAL A 102 1.86 10.14 -9.62
N SER A 103 2.94 10.76 -9.13
CA SER A 103 3.37 12.12 -9.53
C SER A 103 4.03 12.16 -10.92
N TYR A 104 3.55 11.33 -11.86
CA TYR A 104 3.93 11.39 -13.26
C TYR A 104 3.13 12.51 -13.98
N PRO A 105 3.72 13.30 -14.91
CA PRO A 105 5.14 13.30 -15.29
C PRO A 105 6.00 14.05 -14.25
N ASN A 106 7.25 13.61 -14.09
CA ASN A 106 8.28 14.37 -13.40
C ASN A 106 9.05 15.29 -14.38
N GLU A 107 10.04 16.04 -13.89
CA GLU A 107 10.81 16.98 -14.72
C GLU A 107 11.56 16.30 -15.87
N ASP A 108 12.04 15.07 -15.67
CA ASP A 108 12.74 14.29 -16.69
C ASP A 108 11.78 13.82 -17.78
N ASP A 109 10.58 13.40 -17.41
CA ASP A 109 9.53 13.01 -18.34
C ASP A 109 9.09 14.19 -19.20
N GLU A 110 8.87 15.35 -18.57
CA GLU A 110 8.52 16.58 -19.27
C GLU A 110 9.63 17.05 -20.20
N ARG A 111 10.89 16.94 -19.78
CA ARG A 111 12.04 17.30 -20.62
C ARG A 111 12.09 16.44 -21.87
N ARG A 112 12.02 15.10 -21.71
CA ARG A 112 11.99 14.16 -22.85
C ARG A 112 10.85 14.46 -23.82
N ALA A 113 9.66 14.69 -23.28
CA ALA A 113 8.49 15.00 -24.10
C ALA A 113 8.68 16.30 -24.90
N ARG A 114 9.23 17.35 -24.28
CA ARG A 114 9.53 18.63 -24.96
C ARG A 114 10.56 18.47 -26.08
N GLU A 115 11.63 17.71 -25.86
CA GLU A 115 12.68 17.43 -26.86
C GLU A 115 12.10 16.81 -28.14
N HIS A 116 11.08 15.97 -27.98
CA HIS A 116 10.40 15.28 -29.08
C HIS A 116 9.12 15.99 -29.56
N ARG A 117 8.75 17.11 -28.95
CA ARG A 117 7.48 17.83 -29.20
C ARG A 117 6.25 16.96 -28.95
N TRP A 118 6.30 16.11 -27.94
CA TRP A 118 5.21 15.25 -27.49
C TRP A 118 4.50 15.84 -26.27
N GLN A 119 3.27 15.40 -26.05
CA GLN A 119 2.58 15.55 -24.77
C GLN A 119 2.92 14.33 -23.90
N PRO A 120 3.45 14.51 -22.68
CA PRO A 120 3.80 13.36 -21.84
C PRO A 120 2.57 12.57 -21.38
N GLY A 121 1.40 13.21 -21.34
CA GLY A 121 0.21 12.71 -20.70
C GLY A 121 0.24 12.92 -19.19
N GLY A 122 -0.54 12.12 -18.46
CA GLY A 122 -0.64 12.23 -16.99
C GLY A 122 -1.62 11.23 -16.41
N LEU A 123 -2.10 11.50 -15.19
CA LEU A 123 -3.12 10.70 -14.50
C LEU A 123 -2.78 9.22 -14.38
N ILE A 124 -1.49 8.92 -14.16
CA ILE A 124 -1.07 7.56 -13.81
C ILE A 124 -1.50 7.28 -12.37
N MET A 125 -2.23 6.19 -12.20
CA MET A 125 -2.80 5.78 -10.91
C MET A 125 -2.36 4.37 -10.53
N ILE A 126 -2.26 4.10 -9.24
CA ILE A 126 -2.44 2.76 -8.67
C ILE A 126 -3.93 2.66 -8.34
N HIS A 127 -4.63 1.62 -8.81
CA HIS A 127 -6.08 1.52 -8.63
C HIS A 127 -6.58 0.07 -8.59
N GLY A 128 -7.82 -0.12 -8.15
CA GLY A 128 -8.51 -1.41 -8.18
C GLY A 128 -9.15 -1.71 -9.54
N LEU A 129 -10.10 -2.63 -9.54
CA LEU A 129 -10.87 -2.98 -10.74
C LEU A 129 -11.89 -1.90 -11.10
N PRO A 130 -12.34 -1.82 -12.36
CA PRO A 130 -13.44 -0.94 -12.73
C PRO A 130 -14.70 -1.24 -11.93
N ASN A 131 -15.44 -0.19 -11.50
CA ASN A 131 -16.71 -0.36 -10.81
C ASN A 131 -17.77 -1.03 -11.71
N ASN A 132 -17.65 -0.83 -13.02
CA ASN A 132 -18.47 -1.47 -14.04
C ASN A 132 -17.57 -2.32 -14.94
N LEU A 133 -17.55 -3.63 -14.71
CA LEU A 133 -16.73 -4.56 -15.49
C LEU A 133 -17.30 -4.70 -16.91
N LYS A 134 -16.44 -4.50 -17.93
CA LYS A 134 -16.76 -4.70 -19.35
C LYS A 134 -16.34 -6.08 -19.86
N HIS A 135 -15.51 -6.79 -19.11
CA HIS A 135 -15.00 -8.11 -19.42
C HIS A 135 -15.17 -9.05 -18.22
N SER A 136 -14.91 -10.33 -18.41
CA SER A 136 -14.93 -11.31 -17.32
C SER A 136 -13.85 -10.99 -16.25
N PRO A 137 -14.02 -11.42 -15.00
CA PRO A 137 -12.98 -11.28 -13.97
C PRO A 137 -11.64 -11.89 -14.40
N ASP A 138 -11.65 -13.02 -15.12
CA ASP A 138 -10.45 -13.69 -15.62
C ASP A 138 -9.68 -12.83 -16.62
N TYR A 139 -10.37 -12.03 -17.42
CA TYR A 139 -9.70 -11.09 -18.33
C TYR A 139 -8.83 -10.10 -17.55
N TYR A 140 -9.40 -9.49 -16.50
CA TYR A 140 -8.67 -8.52 -15.66
C TYR A 140 -7.55 -9.16 -14.84
N ALA A 141 -7.71 -10.44 -14.49
CA ALA A 141 -6.68 -11.20 -13.76
C ALA A 141 -5.52 -11.67 -14.63
N SER A 142 -5.73 -11.83 -15.95
CA SER A 142 -4.75 -12.47 -16.84
C SER A 142 -4.04 -11.50 -17.78
N ASN A 143 -4.61 -10.34 -18.07
CA ASN A 143 -4.09 -9.43 -19.10
C ASN A 143 -3.63 -8.10 -18.51
N ASP A 144 -2.69 -7.43 -19.17
CA ASP A 144 -2.49 -6.00 -19.05
C ASP A 144 -3.60 -5.28 -19.82
N TRP A 145 -4.25 -4.32 -19.17
CA TRP A 145 -5.49 -3.74 -19.71
C TRP A 145 -5.64 -2.24 -19.49
N THR A 146 -4.64 -1.60 -18.87
CA THR A 146 -4.73 -0.17 -18.56
C THR A 146 -4.11 0.69 -19.67
N ASP A 147 -4.37 1.98 -19.62
CA ASP A 147 -3.74 2.97 -20.51
C ASP A 147 -2.39 3.48 -19.97
N GLY A 148 -1.80 2.73 -19.00
CA GLY A 148 -0.53 3.06 -18.35
C GLY A 148 -0.60 3.08 -16.82
N CYS A 149 -1.78 2.94 -16.23
CA CYS A 149 -1.95 2.80 -14.78
C CYS A 149 -1.44 1.44 -14.27
N ILE A 150 -1.35 1.33 -12.95
CA ILE A 150 -0.98 0.11 -12.22
C ILE A 150 -2.23 -0.42 -11.53
N ALA A 151 -2.82 -1.50 -12.06
CA ALA A 151 -4.05 -2.06 -11.53
C ALA A 151 -3.78 -3.25 -10.60
N LEU A 152 -4.56 -3.32 -9.52
CA LEU A 152 -4.56 -4.36 -8.49
C LEU A 152 -5.92 -5.05 -8.42
N SER A 153 -5.98 -6.20 -7.75
CA SER A 153 -7.26 -6.69 -7.23
C SER A 153 -7.82 -5.69 -6.20
N ASN A 154 -9.14 -5.68 -5.99
CA ASN A 154 -9.73 -4.78 -5.00
C ASN A 154 -9.23 -5.08 -3.58
N SER A 155 -9.02 -6.35 -3.24
CA SER A 155 -8.44 -6.73 -1.94
C SER A 155 -7.02 -6.21 -1.75
N ASP A 156 -6.16 -6.37 -2.77
CA ASP A 156 -4.78 -5.88 -2.72
C ASP A 156 -4.73 -4.35 -2.72
N MET A 157 -5.66 -3.70 -3.44
CA MET A 157 -5.78 -2.24 -3.42
C MET A 157 -6.13 -1.70 -2.02
N VAL A 158 -6.99 -2.41 -1.25
CA VAL A 158 -7.26 -2.07 0.16
C VAL A 158 -6.00 -2.18 1.00
N GLU A 159 -5.23 -3.27 0.85
CA GLU A 159 -3.95 -3.46 1.57
C GLU A 159 -2.96 -2.33 1.26
N VAL A 160 -2.76 -2.01 -0.02
CA VAL A 160 -1.88 -0.91 -0.45
C VAL A 160 -2.38 0.42 0.10
N TRP A 161 -3.70 0.66 0.05
CA TRP A 161 -4.32 1.87 0.58
C TRP A 161 -4.07 2.03 2.08
N MET A 162 -4.27 0.98 2.87
CA MET A 162 -4.13 1.03 4.32
C MET A 162 -2.67 1.16 4.79
N ARG A 163 -1.73 0.62 4.03
CA ARG A 163 -0.32 0.60 4.40
C ARG A 163 0.48 1.78 3.87
N THR A 164 -0.03 2.55 2.92
CA THR A 164 0.70 3.68 2.33
C THR A 164 0.14 5.01 2.83
N GLN A 165 0.92 6.07 2.70
CA GLN A 165 0.51 7.45 2.94
C GLN A 165 0.82 8.31 1.70
N ASP A 166 0.27 9.52 1.66
CA ASP A 166 0.61 10.47 0.61
C ASP A 166 2.08 10.89 0.73
N ASN A 167 2.67 11.24 -0.39
CA ASN A 167 4.04 11.72 -0.51
C ASN A 167 5.16 10.71 -0.21
N ILE A 168 4.87 9.42 0.00
CA ILE A 168 5.95 8.41 0.04
C ILE A 168 6.50 8.14 -1.37
N PRO A 169 7.79 7.78 -1.50
CA PRO A 169 8.39 7.45 -2.79
C PRO A 169 7.78 6.19 -3.40
N ILE A 170 7.68 6.21 -4.72
CA ILE A 170 7.39 5.05 -5.56
C ILE A 170 8.44 4.97 -6.67
N ASP A 171 9.14 3.85 -6.73
CA ASP A 171 10.13 3.53 -7.75
C ASP A 171 9.54 2.52 -8.71
N ILE A 172 9.56 2.83 -10.02
CA ILE A 172 9.02 1.95 -11.07
C ILE A 172 10.19 1.54 -11.97
N TYR A 173 10.49 0.25 -11.95
CA TYR A 173 11.58 -0.37 -12.72
C TYR A 173 11.03 -1.22 -13.89
N PRO A 174 11.85 -1.45 -14.92
CA PRO A 174 11.57 -2.38 -16.02
C PRO A 174 11.17 -3.78 -15.59
#